data_86aa778f56e79625a259564cbbdd9526
#
_entry.id   86aa778f56e79625a259564cbbdd9526
#
_cell.length_a   1.000
_cell.length_b   1.000
_cell.length_c   1.000
_cell.angle_alpha   90.00
_cell.angle_beta   90.00
_cell.angle_gamma   90.00
#
_symmetry.space_group_name_H-M   'P 1'
#
loop_
_entity.id
_entity.type
_entity.pdbx_description
1 polymer ?
#
loop_
_entity_poly.entity_id
_entity_poly.type
_entity_poly.pdbx_seq_one_letter_code
_entity_poly.pdbx_strand_id
1 'polypeptide(L)'
;MVNLTIDGQKVSVPQGTTIMQAAATVGIEIPRLCYLKGINEISACKVCVVEIQGQNRVVTACTTPVQEGLVVYTNSPKARSIRRTNVELILSQHDCMCATCVRSGNCSLQTLANDLGIYDIPYERDVVDTPWNQEFPLIRDSKKCIKCMRCVQICDKVQKLHIWDVQNTGARTTVDVAGNVSIEDSDCSLCGQCITHCPVGALKERNDVPKIYDVLADPNKVTVVQVAPAVRTAWAEAFNLPPELATEGRMVATLKKIGFDYVFDTCYAADVTIMEEASELLEHLQKPQDHSWPMFTSCCPGWVSYVNKTHPYFVPNLSTTKSPQQIFGALAKSYFAQKKGLKPKEICSISIMPCVSKKREAALFSMRSSGTHDVDIVLTTREFIRLLRAEHINPAMLDEQPFDNPLGQSTGAGVIFGASGGVMEAALRTAYHVIEGKEAPEDAFTDVRGTEGRKVREFTLGGATLRTCTVSGLGNAGKLLDELKAGKVHYDFVEVMACPGGCVGGGGQPIHDGEERADVLGNKLYAIDSNRPMRQSHNNPDVQELYEDFLEKPLSEKAEQLLHSDHVKEHNYM
;
A
#
# COMPACT_ATOMS: atom_id res chain seq x y z
N MET A 1 22.09 27.91 14.90
CA MET A 1 21.02 28.48 14.03
C MET A 1 21.70 29.33 12.98
N VAL A 2 21.14 29.38 11.79
CA VAL A 2 21.56 30.21 10.64
C VAL A 2 20.42 31.16 10.32
N ASN A 3 20.72 32.44 10.20
CA ASN A 3 19.74 33.50 9.91
C ASN A 3 19.88 33.92 8.45
N LEU A 4 18.75 33.99 7.76
CA LEU A 4 18.68 34.39 6.35
C LEU A 4 17.38 35.14 6.07
N THR A 5 17.26 35.68 4.86
CA THR A 5 16.04 36.32 4.39
C THR A 5 15.55 35.61 3.12
N ILE A 6 14.27 35.20 3.09
CA ILE A 6 13.64 34.58 1.92
C ILE A 6 12.43 35.42 1.53
N ASP A 7 12.42 35.97 0.32
CA ASP A 7 11.39 36.89 -0.20
C ASP A 7 10.98 38.01 0.79
N GLY A 8 12.00 38.57 1.50
CA GLY A 8 11.81 39.62 2.49
C GLY A 8 11.47 39.16 3.90
N GLN A 9 11.20 37.86 4.11
CA GLN A 9 10.91 37.28 5.43
C GLN A 9 12.20 36.80 6.11
N LYS A 10 12.40 37.14 7.38
CA LYS A 10 13.52 36.66 8.19
C LYS A 10 13.27 35.24 8.66
N VAL A 11 14.21 34.35 8.45
CA VAL A 11 14.13 32.92 8.74
C VAL A 11 15.34 32.52 9.58
N SER A 12 15.14 31.72 10.63
CA SER A 12 16.21 31.17 11.47
C SER A 12 16.04 29.66 11.58
N VAL A 13 17.00 28.89 11.06
CA VAL A 13 16.93 27.42 10.97
C VAL A 13 18.26 26.78 11.38
N PRO A 14 18.28 25.49 11.72
CA PRO A 14 19.51 24.76 12.00
C PRO A 14 20.51 24.81 10.84
N GLN A 15 21.80 24.72 11.13
CA GLN A 15 22.84 24.57 10.13
C GLN A 15 22.65 23.26 9.34
N GLY A 16 22.87 23.28 8.01
CA GLY A 16 22.66 22.14 7.14
C GLY A 16 21.24 22.06 6.54
N THR A 17 20.29 22.88 7.02
CA THR A 17 18.96 23.00 6.40
C THR A 17 19.08 23.51 4.97
N THR A 18 18.34 22.96 4.02
CA THR A 18 18.32 23.46 2.64
C THR A 18 17.43 24.72 2.50
N ILE A 19 17.66 25.51 1.43
CA ILE A 19 16.83 26.70 1.15
C ILE A 19 15.34 26.29 1.02
N MET A 20 15.05 25.15 0.40
CA MET A 20 13.68 24.63 0.27
C MET A 20 13.03 24.34 1.62
N GLN A 21 13.76 23.68 2.52
CA GLN A 21 13.28 23.37 3.87
C GLN A 21 13.10 24.64 4.70
N ALA A 22 14.03 25.60 4.59
CA ALA A 22 13.94 26.89 5.25
C ALA A 22 12.72 27.71 4.77
N ALA A 23 12.47 27.74 3.46
CA ALA A 23 11.30 28.42 2.89
C ALA A 23 9.98 27.84 3.42
N ALA A 24 9.90 26.52 3.53
CA ALA A 24 8.71 25.84 4.04
C ALA A 24 8.37 26.22 5.52
N THR A 25 9.36 26.56 6.35
CA THR A 25 9.12 26.99 7.76
C THR A 25 8.38 28.31 7.88
N VAL A 26 8.38 29.13 6.82
CA VAL A 26 7.67 30.42 6.76
C VAL A 26 6.53 30.43 5.74
N GLY A 27 6.06 29.24 5.33
CA GLY A 27 4.92 29.10 4.43
C GLY A 27 5.21 29.43 2.97
N ILE A 28 6.48 29.53 2.57
CA ILE A 28 6.87 29.76 1.18
C ILE A 28 7.07 28.40 0.49
N GLU A 29 6.21 28.10 -0.48
CA GLU A 29 6.31 26.89 -1.29
C GLU A 29 7.12 27.14 -2.57
N ILE A 30 8.23 26.40 -2.71
CA ILE A 30 9.07 26.42 -3.90
C ILE A 30 8.66 25.26 -4.83
N PRO A 31 8.28 25.53 -6.10
CA PRO A 31 7.85 24.49 -7.03
C PRO A 31 8.91 23.39 -7.22
N ARG A 32 8.46 22.13 -7.28
CA ARG A 32 9.34 20.97 -7.39
C ARG A 32 8.67 19.82 -8.14
N LEU A 33 9.47 18.94 -8.76
CA LEU A 33 9.00 17.69 -9.36
C LEU A 33 9.77 16.47 -8.83
N CYS A 34 11.11 16.57 -8.71
CA CYS A 34 11.91 15.42 -8.26
C CYS A 34 12.06 15.30 -6.74
N TYR A 35 11.99 16.40 -6.00
CA TYR A 35 12.30 16.42 -4.57
C TYR A 35 11.30 15.58 -3.74
N LEU A 36 11.86 14.71 -2.89
CA LEU A 36 11.19 14.00 -1.80
C LEU A 36 12.13 14.08 -0.59
N LYS A 37 11.66 14.66 0.52
CA LYS A 37 12.46 14.88 1.73
C LYS A 37 13.02 13.54 2.25
N GLY A 38 14.33 13.48 2.47
CA GLY A 38 15.03 12.28 2.98
C GLY A 38 15.16 11.13 1.97
N ILE A 39 14.44 11.17 0.85
CA ILE A 39 14.42 10.10 -0.15
C ILE A 39 15.13 10.55 -1.44
N ASN A 40 14.65 11.60 -2.08
CA ASN A 40 15.15 12.05 -3.39
C ASN A 40 15.52 13.55 -3.38
N GLU A 41 16.74 13.85 -2.98
CA GLU A 41 17.30 15.21 -2.87
C GLU A 41 18.49 15.38 -3.85
N ILE A 42 18.24 15.07 -5.15
CA ILE A 42 19.31 14.98 -6.17
C ILE A 42 19.30 16.11 -7.20
N SER A 43 18.34 17.04 -7.10
CA SER A 43 18.28 18.20 -8.00
C SER A 43 18.15 17.84 -9.50
N ALA A 44 17.47 16.73 -9.87
CA ALA A 44 17.37 16.27 -11.26
C ALA A 44 16.57 17.23 -12.14
N CYS A 45 15.37 17.68 -11.71
CA CYS A 45 14.43 18.43 -12.55
C CYS A 45 14.78 19.91 -12.73
N LYS A 46 15.63 20.50 -11.88
CA LYS A 46 16.00 21.93 -11.89
C LYS A 46 14.81 22.92 -11.85
N VAL A 47 13.64 22.50 -11.37
CA VAL A 47 12.45 23.34 -11.24
C VAL A 47 12.52 24.24 -10.01
N CYS A 48 13.15 23.79 -8.92
CA CYS A 48 13.26 24.52 -7.66
C CYS A 48 14.35 25.60 -7.64
N VAL A 49 14.67 26.17 -8.79
CA VAL A 49 15.69 27.24 -8.90
C VAL A 49 15.25 28.52 -8.21
N VAL A 50 16.19 29.12 -7.48
CA VAL A 50 16.05 30.39 -6.76
C VAL A 50 17.26 31.28 -7.03
N GLU A 51 17.08 32.60 -6.88
CA GLU A 51 18.15 33.57 -7.00
C GLU A 51 18.68 33.94 -5.61
N ILE A 52 19.99 34.06 -5.49
CA ILE A 52 20.64 34.58 -4.29
C ILE A 52 21.20 35.97 -4.61
N GLN A 53 20.90 36.94 -3.75
CA GLN A 53 21.40 38.32 -3.91
C GLN A 53 22.92 38.35 -4.03
N GLY A 54 23.43 39.07 -5.02
CA GLY A 54 24.86 39.19 -5.29
C GLY A 54 25.48 38.01 -6.06
N GLN A 55 24.69 36.97 -6.44
CA GLN A 55 25.18 35.89 -7.29
C GLN A 55 24.66 35.99 -8.72
N ASN A 56 25.54 35.75 -9.69
CA ASN A 56 25.17 35.78 -11.10
C ASN A 56 24.40 34.56 -11.59
N ARG A 57 24.39 33.44 -10.85
CA ARG A 57 23.72 32.19 -11.21
C ARG A 57 22.60 31.87 -10.20
N VAL A 58 21.55 31.21 -10.67
CA VAL A 58 20.54 30.60 -9.81
C VAL A 58 21.07 29.30 -9.23
N VAL A 59 20.51 28.90 -8.07
CA VAL A 59 20.80 27.63 -7.41
C VAL A 59 19.54 26.82 -7.21
N THR A 60 19.66 25.52 -7.01
CA THR A 60 18.51 24.66 -6.72
C THR A 60 18.25 24.61 -5.22
N ALA A 61 17.08 25.07 -4.79
CA ALA A 61 16.70 25.20 -3.38
C ALA A 61 16.71 23.86 -2.63
N CYS A 62 16.41 22.75 -3.31
CA CYS A 62 16.30 21.42 -2.69
C CYS A 62 17.64 20.82 -2.23
N THR A 63 18.77 21.29 -2.76
CA THR A 63 20.11 20.76 -2.46
C THR A 63 21.09 21.82 -1.95
N THR A 64 20.73 23.09 -1.97
CA THR A 64 21.61 24.18 -1.52
C THR A 64 21.38 24.43 -0.03
N PRO A 65 22.38 24.22 0.84
CA PRO A 65 22.27 24.53 2.26
C PRO A 65 22.24 26.03 2.51
N VAL A 66 21.53 26.45 3.55
CA VAL A 66 21.50 27.84 3.98
C VAL A 66 22.84 28.29 4.58
N GLN A 67 23.14 29.58 4.45
CA GLN A 67 24.31 30.24 5.04
C GLN A 67 23.86 31.53 5.73
N GLU A 68 24.65 31.98 6.70
CA GLU A 68 24.37 33.21 7.45
C GLU A 68 24.30 34.42 6.53
N GLY A 69 23.25 35.22 6.68
CA GLY A 69 23.06 36.46 5.93
C GLY A 69 22.58 36.29 4.49
N LEU A 70 22.27 35.05 4.03
CA LEU A 70 21.73 34.86 2.67
C LEU A 70 20.44 35.63 2.46
N VAL A 71 20.33 36.28 1.29
CA VAL A 71 19.08 36.87 0.80
C VAL A 71 18.66 36.10 -0.44
N VAL A 72 17.52 35.42 -0.36
CA VAL A 72 17.01 34.51 -1.40
C VAL A 72 15.71 35.05 -1.99
N TYR A 73 15.62 35.02 -3.29
CA TYR A 73 14.40 35.34 -4.06
C TYR A 73 13.88 34.09 -4.75
N THR A 74 12.73 33.59 -4.30
CA THR A 74 12.17 32.31 -4.80
C THR A 74 11.46 32.49 -6.13
N ASN A 75 11.01 33.72 -6.45
CA ASN A 75 10.20 34.01 -7.62
C ASN A 75 10.65 35.28 -8.38
N SER A 76 11.98 35.52 -8.45
CA SER A 76 12.52 36.62 -9.29
C SER A 76 12.23 36.39 -10.78
N PRO A 77 12.26 37.44 -11.63
CA PRO A 77 12.12 37.29 -13.08
C PRO A 77 13.08 36.26 -13.68
N LYS A 78 14.33 36.22 -13.18
CA LYS A 78 15.35 35.28 -13.61
C LYS A 78 15.00 33.84 -13.21
N ALA A 79 14.59 33.60 -11.95
CA ALA A 79 14.18 32.29 -11.47
C ALA A 79 12.94 31.77 -12.24
N ARG A 80 11.94 32.62 -12.48
CA ARG A 80 10.74 32.28 -13.27
C ARG A 80 11.07 31.89 -14.71
N SER A 81 11.92 32.66 -15.39
CA SER A 81 12.32 32.36 -16.77
C SER A 81 13.01 31.00 -16.87
N ILE A 82 13.99 30.73 -16.00
CA ILE A 82 14.72 29.46 -16.01
C ILE A 82 13.81 28.30 -15.62
N ARG A 83 12.94 28.47 -14.64
CA ARG A 83 11.96 27.44 -14.22
C ARG A 83 11.03 27.09 -15.37
N ARG A 84 10.48 28.10 -16.09
CA ARG A 84 9.64 27.90 -17.26
C ARG A 84 10.36 27.11 -18.35
N THR A 85 11.59 27.49 -18.71
CA THR A 85 12.40 26.77 -19.70
C THR A 85 12.64 25.31 -19.30
N ASN A 86 12.95 25.06 -18.02
CA ASN A 86 13.15 23.69 -17.54
C ASN A 86 11.87 22.84 -17.66
N VAL A 87 10.69 23.41 -17.37
CA VAL A 87 9.42 22.70 -17.52
C VAL A 87 9.07 22.48 -18.99
N GLU A 88 9.30 23.44 -19.86
CA GLU A 88 9.12 23.31 -21.31
C GLU A 88 10.00 22.19 -21.89
N LEU A 89 11.27 22.08 -21.45
CA LEU A 89 12.17 21.00 -21.83
C LEU A 89 11.68 19.63 -21.29
N ILE A 90 11.13 19.56 -20.09
CA ILE A 90 10.53 18.34 -19.56
C ILE A 90 9.30 17.95 -20.41
N LEU A 91 8.46 18.90 -20.76
CA LEU A 91 7.25 18.67 -21.58
C LEU A 91 7.60 18.23 -23.01
N SER A 92 8.71 18.68 -23.59
CA SER A 92 9.15 18.23 -24.93
C SER A 92 9.52 16.74 -24.97
N GLN A 93 9.85 16.14 -23.81
CA GLN A 93 10.16 14.71 -23.66
C GLN A 93 9.03 13.92 -22.96
N HIS A 94 7.84 14.51 -22.87
CA HIS A 94 6.69 13.92 -22.19
C HIS A 94 5.50 13.77 -23.12
N ASP A 95 4.81 12.63 -23.06
CA ASP A 95 3.52 12.47 -23.75
C ASP A 95 2.43 13.25 -23.03
N CYS A 96 2.07 14.41 -23.58
CA CYS A 96 1.09 15.33 -23.02
C CYS A 96 -0.38 14.94 -23.28
N MET A 97 -0.68 13.67 -23.55
CA MET A 97 -2.06 13.17 -23.70
C MET A 97 -2.77 13.13 -22.33
N CYS A 98 -2.98 14.30 -21.73
CA CYS A 98 -3.50 14.43 -20.37
C CYS A 98 -4.94 13.92 -20.20
N ALA A 99 -5.80 14.10 -21.21
CA ALA A 99 -7.20 13.68 -21.13
C ALA A 99 -7.38 12.16 -20.92
N THR A 100 -6.44 11.35 -21.42
CA THR A 100 -6.46 9.88 -21.29
C THR A 100 -5.48 9.37 -20.22
N CYS A 101 -4.83 10.26 -19.48
CA CYS A 101 -3.84 9.92 -18.47
C CYS A 101 -4.51 9.57 -17.14
N VAL A 102 -4.05 8.49 -16.48
CA VAL A 102 -4.52 8.08 -15.14
C VAL A 102 -4.28 9.14 -14.05
N ARG A 103 -3.38 10.11 -14.31
CA ARG A 103 -3.06 11.22 -13.41
C ARG A 103 -3.72 12.52 -13.82
N SER A 104 -4.66 12.51 -14.78
CA SER A 104 -5.38 13.74 -15.18
C SER A 104 -6.10 14.36 -13.97
N GLY A 105 -5.89 15.67 -13.75
CA GLY A 105 -6.42 16.39 -12.58
C GLY A 105 -5.69 16.13 -11.25
N ASN A 106 -4.72 15.22 -11.21
CA ASN A 106 -3.85 14.95 -10.04
C ASN A 106 -2.41 14.66 -10.54
N CYS A 107 -1.81 15.59 -11.24
CA CYS A 107 -0.47 15.47 -11.83
C CYS A 107 0.36 16.71 -11.53
N SER A 108 1.45 16.55 -10.80
CA SER A 108 2.35 17.67 -10.42
C SER A 108 2.92 18.41 -11.63
N LEU A 109 3.20 17.71 -12.75
CA LEU A 109 3.67 18.35 -13.97
C LEU A 109 2.56 19.16 -14.65
N GLN A 110 1.33 18.63 -14.72
CA GLN A 110 0.19 19.33 -15.30
C GLN A 110 -0.14 20.60 -14.52
N THR A 111 -0.23 20.52 -13.20
CA THR A 111 -0.45 21.66 -12.31
C THR A 111 0.63 22.72 -12.52
N LEU A 112 1.90 22.32 -12.48
CA LEU A 112 3.02 23.23 -12.62
C LEU A 112 3.07 23.91 -14.01
N ALA A 113 2.75 23.19 -15.08
CA ALA A 113 2.66 23.77 -16.42
C ALA A 113 1.56 24.82 -16.52
N ASN A 114 0.40 24.56 -15.92
CA ASN A 114 -0.71 25.52 -15.84
C ASN A 114 -0.32 26.76 -15.02
N ASP A 115 0.29 26.59 -13.86
CA ASP A 115 0.72 27.68 -12.97
C ASP A 115 1.77 28.60 -13.63
N LEU A 116 2.61 28.04 -14.52
CA LEU A 116 3.60 28.77 -15.28
C LEU A 116 3.04 29.35 -16.61
N GLY A 117 1.77 29.11 -16.92
CA GLY A 117 1.14 29.56 -18.15
C GLY A 117 1.80 28.99 -19.41
N ILE A 118 2.22 27.74 -19.39
CA ILE A 118 2.83 27.06 -20.54
C ILE A 118 1.72 26.43 -21.39
N TYR A 119 1.40 27.06 -22.51
CA TYR A 119 0.39 26.58 -23.46
C TYR A 119 1.01 26.01 -24.74
N ASP A 120 2.27 26.40 -25.04
CA ASP A 120 3.04 25.94 -26.19
C ASP A 120 4.38 25.36 -25.74
N ILE A 121 4.88 24.38 -26.47
CA ILE A 121 6.19 23.76 -26.25
C ILE A 121 7.07 24.17 -27.42
N PRO A 122 8.03 25.11 -27.22
CA PRO A 122 8.84 25.67 -28.31
C PRO A 122 9.96 24.72 -28.78
N TYR A 123 10.09 23.55 -28.17
CA TYR A 123 11.13 22.56 -28.45
C TYR A 123 10.57 21.39 -29.24
N GLU A 124 11.39 20.79 -30.09
CA GLU A 124 11.05 19.55 -30.80
C GLU A 124 10.71 18.44 -29.79
N ARG A 125 9.70 17.65 -30.10
CA ARG A 125 9.27 16.54 -29.24
C ARG A 125 10.14 15.30 -29.50
N ASP A 126 10.77 14.80 -28.45
CA ASP A 126 11.60 13.60 -28.48
C ASP A 126 11.20 12.68 -27.30
N VAL A 127 10.23 11.81 -27.55
CA VAL A 127 9.60 10.97 -26.54
C VAL A 127 10.12 9.52 -26.65
N VAL A 128 10.73 9.04 -25.59
CA VAL A 128 11.23 7.65 -25.52
C VAL A 128 10.06 6.70 -25.30
N ASP A 129 9.90 5.74 -26.21
CA ASP A 129 8.91 4.65 -26.09
C ASP A 129 9.63 3.30 -25.99
N THR A 130 9.38 2.58 -24.89
CA THR A 130 9.94 1.24 -24.64
C THR A 130 8.81 0.27 -24.34
N PRO A 131 8.87 -0.98 -24.90
CA PRO A 131 7.85 -1.99 -24.65
C PRO A 131 7.69 -2.30 -23.15
N TRP A 132 6.47 -2.67 -22.76
CA TRP A 132 6.15 -3.11 -21.41
C TRP A 132 5.02 -4.14 -21.44
N ASN A 133 5.13 -5.18 -20.61
CA ASN A 133 4.06 -6.17 -20.48
C ASN A 133 2.81 -5.55 -19.82
N GLN A 134 1.71 -5.48 -20.58
CA GLN A 134 0.45 -4.88 -20.12
C GLN A 134 -0.35 -5.79 -19.18
N GLU A 135 0.00 -7.09 -19.11
CA GLU A 135 -0.64 -8.05 -18.21
C GLU A 135 0.01 -8.05 -16.80
N PHE A 136 1.20 -7.50 -16.68
CA PHE A 136 1.86 -7.40 -15.37
C PHE A 136 1.12 -6.42 -14.45
N PRO A 137 1.00 -6.70 -13.13
CA PRO A 137 0.23 -5.84 -12.21
C PRO A 137 0.72 -4.39 -12.10
N LEU A 138 2.01 -4.15 -12.37
CA LEU A 138 2.62 -2.81 -12.43
C LEU A 138 2.91 -2.46 -13.88
N ILE A 139 2.35 -1.34 -14.34
CA ILE A 139 2.54 -0.84 -15.70
C ILE A 139 3.47 0.36 -15.69
N ARG A 140 4.43 0.36 -16.62
CA ARG A 140 5.30 1.49 -16.90
C ARG A 140 4.99 2.05 -18.30
N ASP A 141 4.76 3.35 -18.36
CA ASP A 141 4.64 4.12 -19.60
C ASP A 141 5.85 5.05 -19.72
N SER A 142 6.86 4.62 -20.50
CA SER A 142 8.11 5.36 -20.67
C SER A 142 7.91 6.75 -21.28
N LYS A 143 6.88 6.92 -22.14
CA LYS A 143 6.54 8.20 -22.77
C LYS A 143 6.16 9.29 -21.77
N LYS A 144 5.71 8.88 -20.58
CA LYS A 144 5.31 9.81 -19.50
C LYS A 144 6.41 10.01 -18.45
N CYS A 145 7.55 9.35 -18.59
CA CYS A 145 8.64 9.45 -17.61
C CYS A 145 9.39 10.77 -17.74
N ILE A 146 9.41 11.57 -16.67
CA ILE A 146 10.16 12.84 -16.58
C ILE A 146 11.56 12.67 -15.97
N LYS A 147 12.03 11.46 -15.79
CA LYS A 147 13.39 11.12 -15.33
C LYS A 147 13.74 11.77 -13.98
N CYS A 148 12.74 11.87 -13.09
CA CYS A 148 12.88 12.52 -11.77
C CYS A 148 13.59 11.65 -10.74
N MET A 149 13.80 10.36 -11.01
CA MET A 149 14.45 9.35 -10.16
C MET A 149 13.75 9.03 -8.84
N ARG A 150 12.51 9.48 -8.61
CA ARG A 150 11.78 9.15 -7.37
C ARG A 150 11.57 7.64 -7.21
N CYS A 151 11.20 6.93 -8.29
CA CYS A 151 11.02 5.47 -8.27
C CYS A 151 12.32 4.72 -7.98
N VAL A 152 13.46 5.19 -8.52
CA VAL A 152 14.78 4.64 -8.20
C VAL A 152 15.07 4.80 -6.72
N GLN A 153 14.98 6.02 -6.21
CA GLN A 153 15.38 6.33 -4.83
C GLN A 153 14.47 5.71 -3.76
N ILE A 154 13.15 5.63 -3.99
CA ILE A 154 12.25 4.95 -3.04
C ILE A 154 12.53 3.45 -3.01
N CYS A 155 12.79 2.84 -4.18
CA CYS A 155 13.12 1.43 -4.29
C CYS A 155 14.47 1.12 -3.64
N ASP A 156 15.49 1.98 -3.82
CA ASP A 156 16.84 1.78 -3.30
C ASP A 156 16.98 2.11 -1.83
N LYS A 157 16.40 3.23 -1.38
CA LYS A 157 16.64 3.70 -0.01
C LYS A 157 15.69 3.11 1.01
N VAL A 158 14.41 2.96 0.64
CA VAL A 158 13.35 2.52 1.57
C VAL A 158 13.10 1.03 1.44
N GLN A 159 12.93 0.52 0.21
CA GLN A 159 12.60 -0.88 -0.02
C GLN A 159 13.83 -1.79 -0.18
N LYS A 160 14.99 -1.23 -0.54
CA LYS A 160 16.24 -1.99 -0.76
C LYS A 160 16.15 -3.10 -1.80
N LEU A 161 15.30 -2.90 -2.84
CA LEU A 161 15.09 -3.88 -3.90
C LEU A 161 15.88 -3.59 -5.17
N HIS A 162 16.32 -2.34 -5.39
CA HIS A 162 17.13 -1.92 -6.54
C HIS A 162 16.56 -2.30 -7.93
N ILE A 163 15.24 -2.23 -8.08
CA ILE A 163 14.55 -2.66 -9.30
C ILE A 163 14.71 -1.67 -10.46
N TRP A 164 14.79 -0.37 -10.15
CA TRP A 164 14.82 0.69 -11.15
C TRP A 164 16.20 1.28 -11.30
N ASP A 165 16.64 1.51 -12.54
CA ASP A 165 17.89 2.20 -12.83
C ASP A 165 17.77 3.10 -14.06
N VAL A 166 18.76 3.97 -14.25
CA VAL A 166 18.91 4.85 -15.42
C VAL A 166 19.57 4.08 -16.54
N GLN A 167 18.93 4.10 -17.69
CA GLN A 167 19.47 3.47 -18.90
C GLN A 167 19.67 4.48 -20.03
N ASN A 168 20.60 4.17 -20.91
CA ASN A 168 21.00 5.00 -22.04
C ASN A 168 21.57 6.36 -21.61
N THR A 169 21.88 7.22 -22.59
CA THR A 169 22.46 8.55 -22.38
C THR A 169 21.86 9.57 -23.33
N GLY A 170 22.01 10.86 -23.02
CA GLY A 170 21.49 11.97 -23.83
C GLY A 170 19.97 11.95 -23.90
N ALA A 171 19.40 12.25 -25.06
CA ALA A 171 17.95 12.31 -25.29
C ALA A 171 17.29 10.95 -25.06
N ARG A 172 18.00 9.84 -25.28
CA ARG A 172 17.51 8.48 -25.08
C ARG A 172 17.50 8.01 -23.61
N THR A 173 17.98 8.83 -22.68
CA THR A 173 17.95 8.50 -21.25
C THR A 173 16.54 8.12 -20.81
N THR A 174 16.41 6.99 -20.14
CA THR A 174 15.13 6.54 -19.55
C THR A 174 15.38 5.88 -18.19
N VAL A 175 14.34 5.71 -17.41
CA VAL A 175 14.38 4.89 -16.19
C VAL A 175 13.71 3.57 -16.52
N ASP A 176 14.41 2.46 -16.33
CA ASP A 176 13.92 1.12 -16.64
C ASP A 176 14.35 0.11 -15.57
N VAL A 177 14.03 -1.17 -15.77
CA VAL A 177 14.43 -2.24 -14.86
C VAL A 177 15.96 -2.39 -14.89
N ALA A 178 16.57 -2.42 -13.70
CA ALA A 178 18.02 -2.59 -13.54
C ALA A 178 18.50 -3.88 -14.23
N GLY A 179 19.72 -3.85 -14.78
CA GLY A 179 20.28 -5.01 -15.50
C GLY A 179 19.66 -5.28 -16.87
N ASN A 180 18.74 -4.45 -17.34
CA ASN A 180 18.05 -4.58 -18.63
C ASN A 180 17.31 -5.91 -18.80
N VAL A 181 16.76 -6.42 -17.70
CA VAL A 181 15.90 -7.62 -17.66
C VAL A 181 14.42 -7.24 -17.70
N SER A 182 13.53 -8.21 -17.92
CA SER A 182 12.09 -7.98 -17.79
C SER A 182 11.72 -7.75 -16.31
N ILE A 183 10.61 -7.05 -16.08
CA ILE A 183 10.13 -6.82 -14.69
C ILE A 183 9.71 -8.15 -14.03
N GLU A 184 9.25 -9.11 -14.78
CA GLU A 184 8.88 -10.45 -14.35
C GLU A 184 10.07 -11.23 -13.78
N ASP A 185 11.23 -11.07 -14.44
CA ASP A 185 12.47 -11.76 -14.08
C ASP A 185 13.25 -11.02 -12.95
N SER A 186 12.75 -9.86 -12.53
CA SER A 186 13.36 -9.08 -11.46
C SER A 186 12.86 -9.50 -10.07
N ASP A 187 13.56 -9.07 -9.02
CA ASP A 187 13.16 -9.29 -7.63
C ASP A 187 12.04 -8.34 -7.15
N CYS A 188 11.27 -7.77 -8.10
CA CYS A 188 10.17 -6.88 -7.76
C CYS A 188 9.12 -7.60 -6.91
N SER A 189 8.86 -7.06 -5.70
CA SER A 189 7.84 -7.56 -4.76
C SER A 189 6.45 -6.98 -5.01
N LEU A 190 6.28 -6.12 -6.04
CA LEU A 190 5.03 -5.42 -6.35
C LEU A 190 4.49 -4.55 -5.18
N CYS A 191 5.33 -4.06 -4.30
CA CYS A 191 4.92 -3.18 -3.19
C CYS A 191 4.22 -1.89 -3.66
N GLY A 192 4.45 -1.46 -4.92
CA GLY A 192 3.80 -0.30 -5.54
C GLY A 192 4.27 1.07 -5.02
N GLN A 193 5.30 1.14 -4.18
CA GLN A 193 5.83 2.41 -3.65
C GLN A 193 6.38 3.32 -4.74
N CYS A 194 6.88 2.76 -5.83
CA CYS A 194 7.29 3.52 -7.01
C CYS A 194 6.10 4.22 -7.72
N ILE A 195 4.89 3.65 -7.63
CA ILE A 195 3.66 4.25 -8.20
C ILE A 195 3.24 5.45 -7.36
N THR A 196 3.12 5.29 -6.03
CA THR A 196 2.65 6.35 -5.12
C THR A 196 3.59 7.56 -5.11
N HIS A 197 4.87 7.35 -5.39
CA HIS A 197 5.88 8.42 -5.45
C HIS A 197 6.11 8.99 -6.85
N CYS A 198 5.50 8.43 -7.91
CA CYS A 198 5.62 8.97 -9.26
C CYS A 198 4.81 10.28 -9.39
N PRO A 199 5.44 11.43 -9.74
CA PRO A 199 4.75 12.72 -9.83
C PRO A 199 3.88 12.85 -11.09
N VAL A 200 3.97 11.89 -12.00
CA VAL A 200 3.25 11.82 -13.27
C VAL A 200 2.64 10.44 -13.50
N GLY A 201 2.02 10.19 -14.66
CA GLY A 201 1.40 8.91 -15.00
C GLY A 201 2.33 7.85 -15.59
N ALA A 202 3.66 7.93 -15.34
CA ALA A 202 4.62 6.99 -15.91
C ALA A 202 4.58 5.60 -15.25
N LEU A 203 4.19 5.51 -13.99
CA LEU A 203 3.99 4.26 -13.27
C LEU A 203 2.55 4.20 -12.76
N LYS A 204 1.91 3.08 -12.98
CA LYS A 204 0.50 2.83 -12.60
C LYS A 204 0.27 1.34 -12.36
N GLU A 205 -0.82 1.01 -11.71
CA GLU A 205 -1.35 -0.35 -11.67
C GLU A 205 -1.97 -0.74 -13.01
N ARG A 206 -2.01 -2.06 -13.31
CA ARG A 206 -2.83 -2.61 -14.42
C ARG A 206 -4.29 -2.23 -14.16
N ASN A 207 -4.99 -1.81 -15.21
CA ASN A 207 -6.39 -1.41 -15.12
C ASN A 207 -7.31 -2.63 -15.31
N ASP A 208 -7.90 -3.12 -14.23
CA ASP A 208 -8.85 -4.23 -14.24
C ASP A 208 -10.33 -3.78 -14.20
N VAL A 209 -10.62 -2.46 -14.23
CA VAL A 209 -11.99 -1.91 -14.27
C VAL A 209 -12.82 -2.46 -15.46
N PRO A 210 -12.29 -2.61 -16.68
CA PRO A 210 -13.07 -3.20 -17.78
C PRO A 210 -13.62 -4.60 -17.45
N LYS A 211 -12.86 -5.42 -16.72
CA LYS A 211 -13.32 -6.76 -16.29
C LYS A 211 -14.54 -6.71 -15.37
N ILE A 212 -14.71 -5.60 -14.62
CA ILE A 212 -15.91 -5.40 -13.78
C ILE A 212 -17.15 -5.22 -14.67
N TYR A 213 -17.05 -4.41 -15.71
CA TYR A 213 -18.16 -4.23 -16.64
C TYR A 213 -18.54 -5.52 -17.35
N ASP A 214 -17.53 -6.31 -17.77
CA ASP A 214 -17.76 -7.60 -18.40
C ASP A 214 -18.52 -8.56 -17.48
N VAL A 215 -18.13 -8.66 -16.22
CA VAL A 215 -18.77 -9.58 -15.26
C VAL A 215 -20.14 -9.09 -14.79
N LEU A 216 -20.35 -7.78 -14.62
CA LEU A 216 -21.66 -7.22 -14.29
C LEU A 216 -22.68 -7.42 -15.42
N ALA A 217 -22.22 -7.54 -16.66
CA ALA A 217 -23.05 -7.82 -17.82
C ALA A 217 -23.34 -9.32 -18.04
N ASP A 218 -22.64 -10.23 -17.34
CA ASP A 218 -22.83 -11.68 -17.47
C ASP A 218 -23.93 -12.20 -16.54
N PRO A 219 -25.12 -12.57 -17.07
CA PRO A 219 -26.26 -13.03 -16.25
C PRO A 219 -26.00 -14.39 -15.57
N ASN A 220 -24.92 -15.10 -15.93
CA ASN A 220 -24.56 -16.39 -15.33
C ASN A 220 -23.59 -16.24 -14.15
N LYS A 221 -23.22 -15.02 -13.80
CA LYS A 221 -22.33 -14.72 -12.67
C LYS A 221 -23.05 -14.01 -11.54
N VAL A 222 -22.73 -14.43 -10.34
CA VAL A 222 -23.07 -13.74 -9.11
C VAL A 222 -21.81 -13.00 -8.65
N THR A 223 -21.91 -11.69 -8.58
CA THR A 223 -20.78 -10.82 -8.21
C THR A 223 -20.70 -10.64 -6.71
N VAL A 224 -19.59 -11.05 -6.12
CA VAL A 224 -19.32 -10.95 -4.68
C VAL A 224 -18.10 -10.07 -4.49
N VAL A 225 -18.28 -8.89 -3.92
CA VAL A 225 -17.18 -7.94 -3.70
C VAL A 225 -16.85 -7.81 -2.21
N GLN A 226 -15.55 -7.85 -1.91
CA GLN A 226 -14.99 -7.58 -0.58
C GLN A 226 -14.17 -6.29 -0.58
N VAL A 227 -14.18 -5.56 0.55
CA VAL A 227 -13.45 -4.30 0.71
C VAL A 227 -12.47 -4.38 1.88
N ALA A 228 -11.19 -4.11 1.61
CA ALA A 228 -10.14 -4.12 2.62
C ALA A 228 -10.27 -2.95 3.63
N PRO A 229 -9.82 -3.15 4.89
CA PRO A 229 -9.93 -2.14 5.94
C PRO A 229 -9.31 -0.79 5.58
N ALA A 230 -8.14 -0.76 4.95
CA ALA A 230 -7.46 0.49 4.61
C ALA A 230 -8.16 1.30 3.49
N VAL A 231 -9.02 0.69 2.66
CA VAL A 231 -9.78 1.38 1.60
C VAL A 231 -10.74 2.40 2.22
N ARG A 232 -11.41 2.05 3.33
CA ARG A 232 -12.39 2.91 4.02
C ARG A 232 -11.82 4.24 4.52
N THR A 233 -10.49 4.32 4.71
CA THR A 233 -9.84 5.54 5.20
C THR A 233 -9.54 6.56 4.11
N ALA A 234 -9.57 6.17 2.82
CA ALA A 234 -9.05 6.97 1.72
C ALA A 234 -9.97 7.12 0.49
N TRP A 235 -10.98 6.24 0.30
CA TRP A 235 -11.84 6.26 -0.90
C TRP A 235 -12.60 7.57 -1.10
N ALA A 236 -13.04 8.16 0.01
CA ALA A 236 -13.91 9.34 0.04
C ALA A 236 -13.16 10.65 -0.29
N GLU A 237 -11.84 10.69 -0.14
CA GLU A 237 -11.01 11.88 -0.39
C GLU A 237 -11.17 12.39 -1.84
N ALA A 238 -11.29 11.47 -2.79
CA ALA A 238 -11.42 11.79 -4.21
C ALA A 238 -12.75 12.49 -4.59
N PHE A 239 -13.72 12.49 -3.66
CA PHE A 239 -15.02 13.12 -3.80
C PHE A 239 -15.19 14.31 -2.85
N ASN A 240 -14.13 14.72 -2.15
CA ASN A 240 -14.12 15.78 -1.14
C ASN A 240 -15.24 15.61 -0.09
N LEU A 241 -15.56 14.36 0.26
CA LEU A 241 -16.56 14.08 1.28
C LEU A 241 -16.02 14.48 2.66
N PRO A 242 -16.81 15.20 3.45
CA PRO A 242 -16.48 15.46 4.83
C PRO A 242 -16.50 14.15 5.64
N PRO A 243 -15.77 14.07 6.77
CA PRO A 243 -15.62 12.82 7.53
C PRO A 243 -16.95 12.14 7.91
N GLU A 244 -17.97 12.92 8.23
CA GLU A 244 -19.32 12.45 8.59
C GLU A 244 -20.09 11.80 7.44
N LEU A 245 -19.68 12.05 6.19
CA LEU A 245 -20.24 11.41 5.00
C LEU A 245 -19.33 10.33 4.41
N ALA A 246 -18.08 10.27 4.85
CA ALA A 246 -17.07 9.29 4.41
C ALA A 246 -17.20 7.95 5.16
N THR A 247 -18.43 7.49 5.35
CA THR A 247 -18.76 6.32 6.19
C THR A 247 -18.61 5.00 5.44
N GLU A 248 -18.51 3.92 6.19
CA GLU A 248 -18.49 2.55 5.70
C GLU A 248 -19.83 2.20 5.01
N GLY A 249 -20.96 2.58 5.62
CA GLY A 249 -22.29 2.31 5.06
C GLY A 249 -22.53 3.00 3.72
N ARG A 250 -22.00 4.20 3.50
CA ARG A 250 -22.06 4.87 2.19
C ARG A 250 -21.15 4.21 1.15
N MET A 251 -19.99 3.70 1.56
CA MET A 251 -19.14 2.92 0.67
C MET A 251 -19.87 1.65 0.19
N VAL A 252 -20.53 0.94 1.10
CA VAL A 252 -21.38 -0.22 0.76
C VAL A 252 -22.50 0.17 -0.19
N ALA A 253 -23.23 1.24 0.13
CA ALA A 253 -24.31 1.75 -0.73
C ALA A 253 -23.83 2.08 -2.15
N THR A 254 -22.61 2.62 -2.27
CA THR A 254 -21.99 2.91 -3.57
C THR A 254 -21.76 1.65 -4.38
N LEU A 255 -21.22 0.60 -3.76
CA LEU A 255 -20.96 -0.68 -4.41
C LEU A 255 -22.26 -1.37 -4.85
N LYS A 256 -23.29 -1.35 -4.00
CA LYS A 256 -24.60 -1.86 -4.37
C LYS A 256 -25.22 -1.04 -5.51
N LYS A 257 -24.99 0.27 -5.55
CA LYS A 257 -25.46 1.13 -6.65
C LYS A 257 -24.77 0.84 -7.99
N ILE A 258 -23.51 0.40 -7.98
CA ILE A 258 -22.80 -0.07 -9.19
C ILE A 258 -23.47 -1.33 -9.76
N GLY A 259 -24.08 -2.15 -8.92
CA GLY A 259 -24.80 -3.36 -9.33
C GLY A 259 -24.16 -4.66 -8.87
N PHE A 260 -23.23 -4.64 -7.91
CA PHE A 260 -22.75 -5.86 -7.28
C PHE A 260 -23.85 -6.56 -6.51
N ASP A 261 -23.98 -7.88 -6.66
CA ASP A 261 -25.03 -8.66 -6.02
C ASP A 261 -24.83 -8.75 -4.50
N TYR A 262 -23.59 -8.91 -4.05
CA TYR A 262 -23.23 -8.98 -2.63
C TYR A 262 -21.99 -8.17 -2.32
N VAL A 263 -22.05 -7.41 -1.21
CA VAL A 263 -20.96 -6.55 -0.73
C VAL A 263 -20.60 -6.95 0.70
N PHE A 264 -19.34 -7.37 0.89
CA PHE A 264 -18.83 -7.88 2.15
C PHE A 264 -17.61 -7.13 2.66
N ASP A 265 -17.28 -7.37 3.92
CA ASP A 265 -16.11 -6.80 4.59
C ASP A 265 -14.93 -7.79 4.63
N THR A 266 -13.79 -7.44 4.06
CA THR A 266 -12.56 -8.23 4.22
C THR A 266 -12.15 -8.35 5.70
N CYS A 267 -12.60 -7.46 6.59
CA CYS A 267 -12.34 -7.54 8.02
C CYS A 267 -12.93 -8.80 8.67
N TYR A 268 -14.03 -9.35 8.13
CA TYR A 268 -14.53 -10.66 8.53
C TYR A 268 -13.49 -11.77 8.29
N ALA A 269 -12.92 -11.80 7.09
CA ALA A 269 -11.87 -12.77 6.79
C ALA A 269 -10.57 -12.50 7.56
N ALA A 270 -10.31 -11.25 7.96
CA ALA A 270 -9.21 -10.93 8.86
C ALA A 270 -9.45 -11.52 10.26
N ASP A 271 -10.69 -11.51 10.76
CA ASP A 271 -11.04 -12.19 12.01
C ASP A 271 -10.81 -13.71 11.90
N VAL A 272 -11.19 -14.33 10.76
CA VAL A 272 -10.90 -15.76 10.49
C VAL A 272 -9.38 -15.98 10.40
N THR A 273 -8.63 -15.10 9.74
CA THR A 273 -7.15 -15.17 9.67
C THR A 273 -6.55 -15.20 11.08
N ILE A 274 -7.04 -14.37 12.00
CA ILE A 274 -6.56 -14.35 13.39
C ILE A 274 -6.88 -15.65 14.12
N MET A 275 -8.03 -16.25 13.89
CA MET A 275 -8.36 -17.54 14.51
C MET A 275 -7.38 -18.63 14.08
N GLU A 276 -7.02 -18.67 12.80
CA GLU A 276 -6.04 -19.65 12.27
C GLU A 276 -4.60 -19.28 12.71
N GLU A 277 -4.15 -18.05 12.47
CA GLU A 277 -2.75 -17.64 12.72
C GLU A 277 -2.39 -17.61 14.22
N ALA A 278 -3.32 -17.20 15.09
CA ALA A 278 -3.11 -17.28 16.53
C ALA A 278 -3.08 -18.74 17.01
N SER A 279 -3.89 -19.63 16.43
CA SER A 279 -3.86 -21.06 16.74
C SER A 279 -2.57 -21.73 16.27
N GLU A 280 -2.07 -21.35 15.07
CA GLU A 280 -0.76 -21.77 14.56
C GLU A 280 0.38 -21.32 15.50
N LEU A 281 0.37 -20.05 15.94
CA LEU A 281 1.34 -19.54 16.91
C LEU A 281 1.31 -20.32 18.24
N LEU A 282 0.11 -20.64 18.74
CA LEU A 282 -0.05 -21.42 19.97
C LEU A 282 0.47 -22.85 19.81
N GLU A 283 0.27 -23.49 18.66
CA GLU A 283 0.86 -24.80 18.35
C GLU A 283 2.39 -24.73 18.32
N HIS A 284 2.97 -23.70 17.69
CA HIS A 284 4.42 -23.46 17.68
C HIS A 284 4.98 -23.31 19.10
N LEU A 285 4.30 -22.55 19.96
CA LEU A 285 4.71 -22.36 21.36
C LEU A 285 4.63 -23.65 22.19
N GLN A 286 3.68 -24.54 21.89
CA GLN A 286 3.53 -25.83 22.57
C GLN A 286 4.57 -26.88 22.13
N LYS A 287 5.02 -26.79 20.86
CA LYS A 287 5.97 -27.74 20.24
C LYS A 287 7.14 -26.98 19.57
N PRO A 288 7.91 -26.21 20.35
CA PRO A 288 8.90 -25.28 19.75
C PRO A 288 10.02 -25.97 18.97
N GLN A 289 10.28 -27.25 19.21
CA GLN A 289 11.29 -28.06 18.51
C GLN A 289 10.84 -28.51 17.10
N ASP A 290 9.56 -28.49 16.81
CA ASP A 290 9.00 -29.00 15.56
C ASP A 290 8.85 -27.86 14.50
N HIS A 291 9.12 -26.61 14.90
CA HIS A 291 8.88 -25.42 14.07
C HIS A 291 10.10 -24.54 13.90
N SER A 292 10.10 -23.75 12.82
CA SER A 292 11.13 -22.73 12.55
C SER A 292 10.79 -21.42 13.26
N TRP A 293 11.80 -20.76 13.82
CA TRP A 293 11.64 -19.51 14.56
C TRP A 293 12.41 -18.35 13.94
N PRO A 294 11.90 -17.10 14.00
CA PRO A 294 10.55 -16.74 14.48
C PRO A 294 9.46 -17.19 13.51
N MET A 295 8.19 -17.24 13.96
CA MET A 295 7.04 -17.31 13.08
C MET A 295 6.78 -15.93 12.50
N PHE A 296 6.67 -15.80 11.18
CA PHE A 296 6.32 -14.56 10.47
C PHE A 296 4.86 -14.58 10.01
N THR A 297 4.18 -13.44 10.11
CA THR A 297 2.88 -13.28 9.44
C THR A 297 3.03 -13.40 7.92
N SER A 298 2.03 -13.90 7.22
CA SER A 298 2.04 -14.13 5.76
C SER A 298 0.95 -13.36 4.99
N CYS A 299 0.14 -12.54 5.65
CA CYS A 299 -0.97 -11.82 5.02
C CYS A 299 -0.54 -10.75 3.99
N CYS A 300 0.74 -10.34 3.96
CA CYS A 300 1.28 -9.36 3.03
C CYS A 300 2.00 -10.03 1.84
N PRO A 301 1.40 -10.10 0.62
CA PRO A 301 2.01 -10.81 -0.51
C PRO A 301 3.28 -10.13 -1.05
N GLY A 302 3.46 -8.83 -0.80
CA GLY A 302 4.72 -8.15 -1.11
C GLY A 302 5.87 -8.62 -0.23
N TRP A 303 5.59 -8.91 1.04
CA TRP A 303 6.53 -9.51 1.97
C TRP A 303 6.84 -10.97 1.61
N VAL A 304 5.80 -11.79 1.40
CA VAL A 304 5.95 -13.20 1.01
C VAL A 304 6.79 -13.33 -0.27
N SER A 305 6.49 -12.50 -1.30
CA SER A 305 7.28 -12.46 -2.53
C SER A 305 8.74 -12.04 -2.29
N TYR A 306 8.98 -11.09 -1.37
CA TYR A 306 10.33 -10.67 -1.01
C TYR A 306 11.13 -11.82 -0.38
N VAL A 307 10.54 -12.52 0.60
CA VAL A 307 11.20 -13.67 1.25
C VAL A 307 11.53 -14.75 0.22
N ASN A 308 10.55 -15.14 -0.59
CA ASN A 308 10.72 -16.18 -1.60
C ASN A 308 11.86 -15.88 -2.57
N LYS A 309 12.02 -14.62 -3.00
CA LYS A 309 13.01 -14.23 -4.01
C LYS A 309 14.39 -13.94 -3.43
N THR A 310 14.44 -13.30 -2.26
CA THR A 310 15.72 -12.75 -1.75
C THR A 310 16.24 -13.46 -0.50
N HIS A 311 15.37 -14.10 0.28
CA HIS A 311 15.71 -14.74 1.55
C HIS A 311 15.03 -16.12 1.70
N PRO A 312 15.16 -17.05 0.74
CA PRO A 312 14.42 -18.32 0.72
C PRO A 312 14.67 -19.20 1.96
N TYR A 313 15.75 -18.97 2.67
CA TYR A 313 16.03 -19.64 3.95
C TYR A 313 14.91 -19.46 4.99
N PHE A 314 14.19 -18.34 4.94
CA PHE A 314 13.12 -18.02 5.88
C PHE A 314 11.71 -18.38 5.38
N VAL A 315 11.57 -19.02 4.22
CA VAL A 315 10.27 -19.47 3.72
C VAL A 315 9.55 -20.41 4.70
N PRO A 316 10.25 -21.37 5.35
CA PRO A 316 9.61 -22.26 6.36
C PRO A 316 9.16 -21.54 7.64
N ASN A 317 9.53 -20.28 7.83
CA ASN A 317 9.13 -19.47 8.97
C ASN A 317 7.82 -18.69 8.75
N LEU A 318 7.31 -18.66 7.51
CA LEU A 318 6.07 -17.97 7.18
C LEU A 318 4.88 -18.76 7.73
N SER A 319 3.91 -18.06 8.34
CA SER A 319 2.60 -18.64 8.65
C SER A 319 1.99 -19.26 7.40
N THR A 320 1.40 -20.43 7.53
CA THR A 320 0.72 -21.12 6.43
C THR A 320 -0.64 -20.50 6.12
N THR A 321 -1.19 -19.71 7.04
CA THR A 321 -2.48 -19.05 6.92
C THR A 321 -2.50 -18.09 5.72
N LYS A 322 -3.48 -18.27 4.83
CA LYS A 322 -3.69 -17.36 3.69
C LYS A 322 -4.04 -15.95 4.16
N SER A 323 -3.80 -14.98 3.29
CA SER A 323 -4.22 -13.62 3.57
C SER A 323 -5.75 -13.47 3.66
N PRO A 324 -6.27 -12.46 4.39
CA PRO A 324 -7.71 -12.19 4.45
C PRO A 324 -8.40 -12.09 3.10
N GLN A 325 -7.70 -11.57 2.06
CA GLN A 325 -8.23 -11.55 0.69
C GLN A 325 -8.54 -12.96 0.18
N GLN A 326 -7.61 -13.89 0.35
CA GLN A 326 -7.74 -15.25 -0.18
C GLN A 326 -8.66 -16.11 0.69
N ILE A 327 -8.61 -15.93 2.00
CA ILE A 327 -9.56 -16.56 2.94
C ILE A 327 -11.00 -16.17 2.57
N PHE A 328 -11.24 -14.88 2.37
CA PHE A 328 -12.56 -14.43 1.92
C PHE A 328 -12.97 -15.10 0.62
N GLY A 329 -12.10 -15.11 -0.40
CA GLY A 329 -12.39 -15.70 -1.69
C GLY A 329 -12.70 -17.20 -1.59
N ALA A 330 -11.91 -17.95 -0.80
CA ALA A 330 -12.13 -19.36 -0.54
C ALA A 330 -13.48 -19.61 0.14
N LEU A 331 -13.83 -18.81 1.16
CA LEU A 331 -15.11 -18.91 1.88
C LEU A 331 -16.30 -18.48 1.01
N ALA A 332 -16.14 -17.47 0.18
CA ALA A 332 -17.19 -17.04 -0.76
C ALA A 332 -17.53 -18.16 -1.76
N LYS A 333 -16.52 -18.89 -2.26
CA LYS A 333 -16.70 -19.98 -3.24
C LYS A 333 -16.95 -21.35 -2.61
N SER A 334 -16.92 -21.48 -1.28
CA SER A 334 -17.24 -22.72 -0.55
C SER A 334 -18.45 -22.53 0.37
N TYR A 335 -18.27 -21.94 1.54
CA TYR A 335 -19.29 -21.76 2.57
C TYR A 335 -20.49 -20.95 2.08
N PHE A 336 -20.23 -19.72 1.55
CA PHE A 336 -21.30 -18.87 1.03
C PHE A 336 -21.98 -19.50 -0.18
N ALA A 337 -21.22 -20.09 -1.12
CA ALA A 337 -21.76 -20.80 -2.26
C ALA A 337 -22.73 -21.90 -1.81
N GLN A 338 -22.34 -22.71 -0.80
CA GLN A 338 -23.17 -23.77 -0.23
C GLN A 338 -24.46 -23.19 0.40
N LYS A 339 -24.35 -22.14 1.22
CA LYS A 339 -25.51 -21.49 1.86
C LYS A 339 -26.51 -20.89 0.84
N LYS A 340 -26.02 -20.47 -0.32
CA LYS A 340 -26.85 -19.88 -1.40
C LYS A 340 -27.26 -20.89 -2.49
N GLY A 341 -26.79 -22.13 -2.43
CA GLY A 341 -27.07 -23.15 -3.47
C GLY A 341 -26.38 -22.84 -4.80
N LEU A 342 -25.27 -22.10 -4.78
CA LEU A 342 -24.47 -21.72 -5.95
C LEU A 342 -23.28 -22.68 -6.14
N LYS A 343 -22.81 -22.77 -7.38
CA LYS A 343 -21.54 -23.47 -7.66
C LYS A 343 -20.37 -22.47 -7.61
N PRO A 344 -19.16 -22.89 -7.19
CA PRO A 344 -17.99 -22.00 -7.11
C PRO A 344 -17.73 -21.21 -8.42
N LYS A 345 -17.93 -21.82 -9.59
CA LYS A 345 -17.75 -21.20 -10.90
C LYS A 345 -18.80 -20.15 -11.28
N GLU A 346 -19.95 -20.14 -10.61
CA GLU A 346 -21.03 -19.15 -10.81
C GLU A 346 -20.73 -17.86 -10.06
N ILE A 347 -19.84 -17.90 -9.04
CA ILE A 347 -19.42 -16.73 -8.28
C ILE A 347 -18.19 -16.10 -8.95
N CYS A 348 -18.27 -14.78 -9.16
CA CYS A 348 -17.11 -13.95 -9.42
C CYS A 348 -16.73 -13.22 -8.13
N SER A 349 -15.63 -13.64 -7.52
CA SER A 349 -15.08 -13.02 -6.30
C SER A 349 -14.19 -11.84 -6.68
N ILE A 350 -14.56 -10.65 -6.21
CA ILE A 350 -13.89 -9.39 -6.52
C ILE A 350 -13.35 -8.80 -5.21
N SER A 351 -12.12 -8.29 -5.23
CA SER A 351 -11.57 -7.61 -4.05
C SER A 351 -11.16 -6.18 -4.35
N ILE A 352 -11.43 -5.26 -3.42
CA ILE A 352 -10.98 -3.87 -3.47
C ILE A 352 -9.90 -3.69 -2.40
N MET A 353 -8.66 -3.44 -2.84
CA MET A 353 -7.46 -3.53 -2.01
C MET A 353 -6.59 -2.28 -2.09
N PRO A 354 -5.90 -1.87 -1.03
CA PRO A 354 -4.92 -0.77 -1.05
C PRO A 354 -3.59 -1.18 -1.71
N CYS A 355 -3.52 -2.31 -2.39
CA CYS A 355 -2.30 -3.03 -2.70
C CYS A 355 -2.25 -3.49 -4.16
N VAL A 356 -1.09 -3.37 -4.80
CA VAL A 356 -0.85 -3.87 -6.17
C VAL A 356 -0.44 -5.35 -6.16
N SER A 357 0.31 -5.77 -5.14
CA SER A 357 0.78 -7.16 -4.99
C SER A 357 -0.37 -8.16 -4.85
N LYS A 358 -1.53 -7.73 -4.35
CA LYS A 358 -2.76 -8.53 -4.25
C LYS A 358 -3.27 -9.01 -5.62
N LYS A 359 -2.99 -8.28 -6.70
CA LYS A 359 -3.29 -8.74 -8.08
C LYS A 359 -2.45 -9.97 -8.48
N ARG A 360 -1.20 -10.05 -8.03
CA ARG A 360 -0.33 -11.20 -8.25
C ARG A 360 -0.72 -12.37 -7.34
N GLU A 361 -1.00 -12.10 -6.07
CA GLU A 361 -1.43 -13.13 -5.12
C GLU A 361 -2.67 -13.87 -5.64
N ALA A 362 -3.69 -13.17 -6.12
CA ALA A 362 -4.90 -13.76 -6.67
C ALA A 362 -4.64 -14.64 -7.92
N ALA A 363 -3.54 -14.43 -8.62
CA ALA A 363 -3.15 -15.20 -9.80
C ALA A 363 -2.31 -16.46 -9.48
N LEU A 364 -1.88 -16.66 -8.24
CA LEU A 364 -1.09 -17.82 -7.84
C LEU A 364 -1.90 -19.11 -7.99
N PHE A 365 -1.21 -20.18 -8.39
CA PHE A 365 -1.85 -21.49 -8.58
C PHE A 365 -2.39 -22.08 -7.27
N SER A 366 -1.73 -21.83 -6.15
CA SER A 366 -2.14 -22.24 -4.81
C SER A 366 -3.43 -21.59 -4.30
N MET A 367 -3.82 -20.43 -4.88
CA MET A 367 -5.02 -19.69 -4.50
C MET A 367 -6.26 -20.17 -5.27
N ARG A 368 -6.55 -21.50 -5.16
CA ARG A 368 -7.64 -22.21 -5.87
C ARG A 368 -8.30 -23.29 -5.00
N SER A 369 -8.63 -22.97 -3.77
CA SER A 369 -9.15 -23.92 -2.77
C SER A 369 -10.44 -24.63 -3.22
N SER A 370 -11.28 -23.96 -4.00
CA SER A 370 -12.55 -24.48 -4.53
C SER A 370 -12.45 -25.07 -5.95
N GLY A 371 -11.22 -25.26 -6.47
CA GLY A 371 -10.97 -25.71 -7.85
C GLY A 371 -11.02 -24.60 -8.91
N THR A 372 -11.40 -23.38 -8.51
CA THR A 372 -11.29 -22.14 -9.31
C THR A 372 -10.45 -21.14 -8.52
N HIS A 373 -10.00 -20.04 -9.13
CA HIS A 373 -9.33 -18.98 -8.36
C HIS A 373 -10.21 -18.54 -7.19
N ASP A 374 -9.62 -18.40 -6.01
CA ASP A 374 -10.33 -17.93 -4.82
C ASP A 374 -10.82 -16.48 -5.02
N VAL A 375 -10.00 -15.63 -5.65
CA VAL A 375 -10.35 -14.27 -6.07
C VAL A 375 -10.11 -14.12 -7.57
N ASP A 376 -11.11 -13.65 -8.31
CA ASP A 376 -11.07 -13.54 -9.77
C ASP A 376 -10.55 -12.18 -10.23
N ILE A 377 -10.96 -11.08 -9.57
CA ILE A 377 -10.60 -9.71 -9.95
C ILE A 377 -10.15 -8.93 -8.72
N VAL A 378 -9.05 -8.20 -8.85
CA VAL A 378 -8.54 -7.32 -7.79
C VAL A 378 -8.48 -5.89 -8.31
N LEU A 379 -9.24 -4.99 -7.68
CA LEU A 379 -9.16 -3.55 -7.89
C LEU A 379 -8.32 -2.90 -6.78
N THR A 380 -7.53 -1.91 -7.15
CA THR A 380 -6.91 -1.02 -6.17
C THR A 380 -7.92 0.04 -5.70
N THR A 381 -7.63 0.73 -4.58
CA THR A 381 -8.43 1.88 -4.13
C THR A 381 -8.57 2.93 -5.24
N ARG A 382 -7.50 3.18 -6.01
CA ARG A 382 -7.55 4.12 -7.16
C ARG A 382 -8.45 3.63 -8.29
N GLU A 383 -8.48 2.33 -8.59
CA GLU A 383 -9.39 1.76 -9.59
C GLU A 383 -10.83 1.84 -9.14
N PHE A 384 -11.10 1.57 -7.86
CA PHE A 384 -12.43 1.76 -7.26
C PHE A 384 -12.92 3.21 -7.40
N ILE A 385 -12.08 4.19 -7.07
CA ILE A 385 -12.40 5.61 -7.26
C ILE A 385 -12.70 5.93 -8.73
N ARG A 386 -11.94 5.37 -9.68
CA ARG A 386 -12.20 5.55 -11.12
C ARG A 386 -13.52 4.93 -11.55
N LEU A 387 -13.86 3.74 -11.03
CA LEU A 387 -15.13 3.08 -11.27
C LEU A 387 -16.30 3.95 -10.79
N LEU A 388 -16.24 4.49 -9.55
CA LEU A 388 -17.28 5.38 -9.02
C LEU A 388 -17.48 6.64 -9.89
N ARG A 389 -16.37 7.22 -10.37
CA ARG A 389 -16.43 8.40 -11.25
C ARG A 389 -17.04 8.07 -12.61
N ALA A 390 -16.71 6.91 -13.17
CA ALA A 390 -17.26 6.46 -14.44
C ALA A 390 -18.76 6.20 -14.37
N GLU A 391 -19.25 5.69 -13.24
CA GLU A 391 -20.68 5.48 -12.96
C GLU A 391 -21.43 6.77 -12.57
N HIS A 392 -20.74 7.91 -12.49
CA HIS A 392 -21.32 9.19 -12.07
C HIS A 392 -22.06 9.13 -10.72
N ILE A 393 -21.63 8.24 -9.83
CA ILE A 393 -22.22 8.09 -8.50
C ILE A 393 -21.74 9.23 -7.60
N ASN A 394 -22.69 9.94 -6.98
CA ASN A 394 -22.39 10.88 -5.91
C ASN A 394 -22.64 10.21 -4.55
N PRO A 395 -21.59 9.80 -3.83
CA PRO A 395 -21.75 9.09 -2.57
C PRO A 395 -22.46 9.90 -1.48
N ALA A 396 -22.39 11.24 -1.53
CA ALA A 396 -23.04 12.11 -0.54
C ALA A 396 -24.58 12.00 -0.56
N MET A 397 -25.14 11.56 -1.69
CA MET A 397 -26.59 11.46 -1.90
C MET A 397 -27.15 10.07 -1.60
N LEU A 398 -26.30 9.12 -1.18
CA LEU A 398 -26.73 7.76 -0.87
C LEU A 398 -27.01 7.59 0.61
N ASP A 399 -28.09 6.88 0.94
CA ASP A 399 -28.34 6.40 2.29
C ASP A 399 -27.37 5.26 2.63
N GLU A 400 -27.00 5.17 3.89
CA GLU A 400 -26.09 4.13 4.36
C GLU A 400 -26.73 2.74 4.26
N GLN A 401 -25.93 1.74 3.88
CA GLN A 401 -26.34 0.35 3.82
C GLN A 401 -25.32 -0.52 4.57
N PRO A 402 -25.77 -1.58 5.25
CA PRO A 402 -24.88 -2.54 5.88
C PRO A 402 -24.22 -3.45 4.82
N PHE A 403 -23.10 -4.06 5.19
CA PHE A 403 -22.59 -5.22 4.48
C PHE A 403 -23.61 -6.37 4.50
N ASP A 404 -23.51 -7.26 3.52
CA ASP A 404 -24.37 -8.41 3.42
C ASP A 404 -23.92 -9.56 4.36
N ASN A 405 -24.84 -10.46 4.73
CA ASN A 405 -24.56 -11.62 5.56
C ASN A 405 -24.46 -12.91 4.72
N PRO A 406 -23.69 -13.92 5.20
CA PRO A 406 -23.08 -14.07 6.53
C PRO A 406 -21.63 -13.59 6.66
N LEU A 407 -21.00 -13.08 5.61
CA LEU A 407 -19.57 -12.73 5.59
C LEU A 407 -19.30 -11.21 5.78
N GLY A 408 -20.21 -10.48 6.41
CA GLY A 408 -20.14 -9.02 6.51
C GLY A 408 -19.90 -8.46 7.91
N GLN A 409 -20.19 -9.22 8.95
CA GLN A 409 -19.97 -8.76 10.31
C GLN A 409 -18.50 -8.94 10.70
N SER A 410 -17.87 -7.87 11.21
CA SER A 410 -16.45 -7.87 11.55
C SER A 410 -16.18 -7.15 12.87
N THR A 411 -15.01 -7.43 13.45
CA THR A 411 -14.56 -6.82 14.70
C THR A 411 -13.59 -5.66 14.49
N GLY A 412 -13.25 -4.95 15.57
CA GLY A 412 -12.18 -3.97 15.56
C GLY A 412 -10.83 -4.58 15.23
N ALA A 413 -10.56 -5.82 15.65
CA ALA A 413 -9.34 -6.57 15.31
C ALA A 413 -9.17 -6.72 13.79
N GLY A 414 -10.23 -7.08 13.05
CA GLY A 414 -10.18 -7.13 11.59
C GLY A 414 -9.90 -5.76 10.93
N VAL A 415 -10.40 -4.68 11.51
CA VAL A 415 -10.21 -3.32 11.00
C VAL A 415 -8.74 -2.87 11.10
N ILE A 416 -8.07 -3.13 12.22
CA ILE A 416 -6.69 -2.66 12.44
C ILE A 416 -5.65 -3.38 11.58
N PHE A 417 -5.97 -4.47 10.88
CA PHE A 417 -5.10 -5.11 9.89
C PHE A 417 -4.55 -4.15 8.82
N GLY A 418 -5.23 -3.05 8.59
CA GLY A 418 -4.79 -2.03 7.64
C GLY A 418 -3.57 -1.21 8.07
N ALA A 419 -3.20 -1.23 9.34
CA ALA A 419 -2.09 -0.46 9.91
C ALA A 419 -0.98 -1.38 10.43
N SER A 420 0.27 -0.89 10.45
CA SER A 420 1.41 -1.63 11.01
C SER A 420 1.25 -1.83 12.52
N GLY A 421 1.43 -3.06 12.98
CA GLY A 421 1.18 -3.50 14.34
C GLY A 421 -0.24 -4.04 14.56
N GLY A 422 -1.15 -3.84 13.59
CA GLY A 422 -2.56 -4.24 13.74
C GLY A 422 -2.77 -5.74 13.71
N VAL A 423 -2.05 -6.48 12.87
CA VAL A 423 -2.11 -7.95 12.85
C VAL A 423 -1.55 -8.52 14.15
N MET A 424 -0.38 -8.01 14.57
CA MET A 424 0.25 -8.39 15.84
C MET A 424 -0.70 -8.19 17.02
N GLU A 425 -1.30 -7.00 17.11
CA GLU A 425 -2.24 -6.70 18.20
C GLU A 425 -3.46 -7.61 18.19
N ALA A 426 -4.06 -7.84 17.01
CA ALA A 426 -5.21 -8.72 16.86
C ALA A 426 -4.88 -10.17 17.28
N ALA A 427 -3.72 -10.69 16.86
CA ALA A 427 -3.26 -12.04 17.23
C ALA A 427 -2.99 -12.14 18.73
N LEU A 428 -2.35 -11.14 19.34
CA LEU A 428 -2.08 -11.12 20.78
C LEU A 428 -3.36 -11.06 21.62
N ARG A 429 -4.38 -10.32 21.19
CA ARG A 429 -5.70 -10.28 21.86
C ARG A 429 -6.32 -11.67 21.92
N THR A 430 -6.31 -12.41 20.81
CA THR A 430 -6.89 -13.77 20.72
C THR A 430 -6.01 -14.80 21.45
N ALA A 431 -4.69 -14.76 21.28
CA ALA A 431 -3.77 -15.66 22.00
C ALA A 431 -3.87 -15.49 23.52
N TYR A 432 -4.00 -14.24 23.99
CA TYR A 432 -4.22 -13.95 25.42
C TYR A 432 -5.52 -14.61 25.91
N HIS A 433 -6.63 -14.45 25.18
CA HIS A 433 -7.91 -15.06 25.55
C HIS A 433 -7.80 -16.59 25.65
N VAL A 434 -7.17 -17.23 24.68
CA VAL A 434 -7.02 -18.70 24.66
C VAL A 434 -6.14 -19.21 25.82
N ILE A 435 -5.07 -18.48 26.16
CA ILE A 435 -4.13 -18.90 27.21
C ILE A 435 -4.67 -18.59 28.61
N GLU A 436 -5.21 -17.38 28.82
CA GLU A 436 -5.60 -16.88 30.14
C GLU A 436 -7.08 -17.17 30.49
N GLY A 437 -7.89 -17.61 29.51
CA GLY A 437 -9.31 -17.86 29.68
C GLY A 437 -10.16 -16.62 29.99
N LYS A 438 -9.66 -15.44 29.67
CA LYS A 438 -10.32 -14.12 29.89
C LYS A 438 -9.90 -13.11 28.83
N GLU A 439 -10.70 -12.05 28.68
CA GLU A 439 -10.38 -10.95 27.77
C GLU A 439 -9.12 -10.19 28.21
N ALA A 440 -8.33 -9.77 27.22
CA ALA A 440 -7.20 -8.89 27.48
C ALA A 440 -7.69 -7.51 27.93
N PRO A 441 -6.94 -6.82 28.83
CA PRO A 441 -7.20 -5.42 29.10
C PRO A 441 -7.24 -4.59 27.81
N GLU A 442 -8.08 -3.54 27.75
CA GLU A 442 -8.42 -2.81 26.54
C GLU A 442 -7.19 -2.34 25.74
N ASP A 443 -6.16 -1.85 26.42
CA ASP A 443 -4.95 -1.29 25.81
C ASP A 443 -3.70 -2.16 25.98
N ALA A 444 -3.87 -3.44 26.35
CA ALA A 444 -2.75 -4.31 26.71
C ALA A 444 -1.66 -4.44 25.64
N PHE A 445 -2.01 -4.34 24.36
CA PHE A 445 -1.12 -4.58 23.23
C PHE A 445 -0.95 -3.38 22.30
N THR A 446 -1.47 -2.20 22.65
CA THR A 446 -1.38 -0.99 21.80
C THR A 446 0.04 -0.51 21.53
N ASP A 447 0.99 -0.90 22.37
CA ASP A 447 2.41 -0.54 22.22
C ASP A 447 3.08 -1.10 20.96
N VAL A 448 2.46 -2.06 20.25
CA VAL A 448 2.95 -2.55 18.95
C VAL A 448 2.59 -1.63 17.78
N ARG A 449 1.65 -0.71 17.96
CA ARG A 449 1.17 0.23 16.94
C ARG A 449 2.24 1.25 16.56
N GLY A 450 2.23 1.72 15.33
CA GLY A 450 3.02 2.87 14.85
C GLY A 450 3.65 2.67 13.50
N THR A 451 4.16 3.77 12.93
CA THR A 451 4.81 3.80 11.60
C THR A 451 6.34 3.78 11.69
N GLU A 452 6.90 3.63 12.88
CA GLU A 452 8.32 3.34 13.06
C GLU A 452 8.68 2.09 12.25
N GLY A 453 9.79 2.15 11.51
CA GLY A 453 10.15 1.06 10.60
C GLY A 453 10.34 -0.31 11.27
N ARG A 454 10.63 -0.34 12.57
CA ARG A 454 10.76 -1.55 13.39
C ARG A 454 10.44 -1.22 14.84
N LYS A 455 9.62 -2.05 15.48
CA LYS A 455 9.26 -1.94 16.89
C LYS A 455 9.32 -3.32 17.56
N VAL A 456 9.97 -3.39 18.72
CA VAL A 456 10.16 -4.63 19.50
C VAL A 456 9.42 -4.50 20.82
N ARG A 457 8.68 -5.53 21.21
CA ARG A 457 7.97 -5.60 22.50
C ARG A 457 8.05 -7.01 23.08
N GLU A 458 7.96 -7.08 24.39
CA GLU A 458 7.86 -8.35 25.14
C GLU A 458 6.55 -8.35 25.92
N PHE A 459 5.82 -9.45 25.85
CA PHE A 459 4.55 -9.65 26.56
C PHE A 459 4.62 -10.93 27.37
N THR A 460 3.95 -10.96 28.51
CA THR A 460 3.82 -12.18 29.32
C THR A 460 2.45 -12.79 29.07
N LEU A 461 2.43 -14.02 28.56
CA LEU A 461 1.23 -14.82 28.30
C LEU A 461 1.38 -16.18 28.97
N GLY A 462 0.43 -16.57 29.84
CA GLY A 462 0.49 -17.85 30.55
C GLY A 462 1.76 -18.06 31.38
N GLY A 463 2.39 -16.99 31.83
CA GLY A 463 3.66 -17.05 32.57
C GLY A 463 4.91 -17.19 31.69
N ALA A 464 4.79 -17.31 30.37
CA ALA A 464 5.90 -17.28 29.41
C ALA A 464 6.08 -15.89 28.80
N THR A 465 7.32 -15.53 28.51
CA THR A 465 7.64 -14.26 27.81
C THR A 465 7.63 -14.49 26.30
N LEU A 466 6.76 -13.78 25.60
CA LEU A 466 6.69 -13.74 24.13
C LEU A 466 7.41 -12.49 23.63
N ARG A 467 8.43 -12.68 22.80
CA ARG A 467 9.18 -11.60 22.15
C ARG A 467 8.61 -11.32 20.77
N THR A 468 8.09 -10.12 20.57
CA THR A 468 7.45 -9.74 19.31
C THR A 468 8.20 -8.63 18.60
N CYS A 469 8.07 -8.60 17.27
CA CYS A 469 8.61 -7.53 16.45
C CYS A 469 7.62 -7.14 15.35
N THR A 470 7.32 -5.86 15.20
CA THR A 470 6.57 -5.34 14.05
C THR A 470 7.52 -4.59 13.13
N VAL A 471 7.43 -4.87 11.82
CA VAL A 471 8.32 -4.28 10.81
C VAL A 471 7.49 -3.77 9.64
N SER A 472 7.76 -2.53 9.21
CA SER A 472 7.19 -1.96 7.99
C SER A 472 8.27 -1.42 7.05
N GLY A 473 8.08 -1.69 5.74
CA GLY A 473 9.07 -1.42 4.70
C GLY A 473 10.09 -2.56 4.53
N LEU A 474 10.27 -3.02 3.28
CA LEU A 474 11.12 -4.19 2.98
C LEU A 474 12.60 -3.97 3.32
N GLY A 475 13.09 -2.74 3.23
CA GLY A 475 14.47 -2.44 3.65
C GLY A 475 14.71 -2.65 5.15
N ASN A 476 13.68 -2.46 5.99
CA ASN A 476 13.75 -2.78 7.42
C ASN A 476 13.60 -4.29 7.65
N ALA A 477 12.75 -4.95 6.87
CA ALA A 477 12.60 -6.40 6.91
C ALA A 477 13.91 -7.11 6.53
N GLY A 478 14.59 -6.69 5.47
CA GLY A 478 15.90 -7.24 5.08
C GLY A 478 16.94 -7.12 6.18
N LYS A 479 17.03 -5.96 6.84
CA LYS A 479 17.93 -5.78 8.00
C LYS A 479 17.61 -6.74 9.14
N LEU A 480 16.30 -6.95 9.43
CA LEU A 480 15.87 -7.90 10.43
C LEU A 480 16.30 -9.32 10.07
N LEU A 481 16.09 -9.76 8.83
CA LEU A 481 16.46 -11.09 8.36
C LEU A 481 17.99 -11.32 8.44
N ASP A 482 18.80 -10.32 8.09
CA ASP A 482 20.25 -10.38 8.23
C ASP A 482 20.69 -10.53 9.70
N GLU A 483 20.03 -9.83 10.63
CA GLU A 483 20.31 -9.91 12.06
C GLU A 483 19.89 -11.27 12.64
N LEU A 484 18.74 -11.81 12.24
CA LEU A 484 18.26 -13.15 12.62
C LEU A 484 19.23 -14.23 12.10
N LYS A 485 19.61 -14.17 10.82
CA LYS A 485 20.56 -15.08 10.21
C LYS A 485 21.93 -15.06 10.89
N ALA A 486 22.35 -13.90 11.36
CA ALA A 486 23.59 -13.72 12.11
C ALA A 486 23.48 -14.10 13.59
N GLY A 487 22.31 -14.55 14.07
CA GLY A 487 22.07 -14.89 15.48
C GLY A 487 22.16 -13.71 16.45
N LYS A 488 22.03 -12.47 15.96
CA LYS A 488 22.14 -11.25 16.78
C LYS A 488 20.89 -10.93 17.56
N VAL A 489 19.73 -11.36 17.05
CA VAL A 489 18.41 -11.14 17.65
C VAL A 489 17.60 -12.42 17.59
N HIS A 490 16.63 -12.53 18.51
CA HIS A 490 15.68 -13.62 18.56
C HIS A 490 14.29 -13.05 18.85
N TYR A 491 13.29 -13.55 18.13
CA TYR A 491 11.88 -13.22 18.30
C TYR A 491 11.05 -14.51 18.18
N ASP A 492 9.88 -14.49 18.78
CA ASP A 492 8.93 -15.60 18.69
C ASP A 492 7.91 -15.32 17.58
N PHE A 493 7.37 -14.11 17.52
CA PHE A 493 6.38 -13.73 16.51
C PHE A 493 6.71 -12.37 15.87
N VAL A 494 6.66 -12.31 14.55
CA VAL A 494 7.06 -11.11 13.78
C VAL A 494 6.01 -10.77 12.73
N GLU A 495 5.42 -9.57 12.85
CA GLU A 495 4.60 -8.97 11.80
C GLU A 495 5.49 -8.24 10.79
N VAL A 496 5.31 -8.51 9.49
CA VAL A 496 6.01 -7.79 8.42
C VAL A 496 5.04 -7.24 7.38
N MET A 497 5.08 -5.91 7.18
CA MET A 497 4.36 -5.22 6.12
C MET A 497 5.35 -4.64 5.10
N ALA A 498 5.16 -4.94 3.81
CA ALA A 498 6.02 -4.45 2.73
C ALA A 498 5.98 -2.92 2.58
N CYS A 499 4.83 -2.31 2.87
CA CYS A 499 4.63 -0.87 2.75
C CYS A 499 4.95 -0.16 4.07
N PRO A 500 5.62 1.00 4.05
CA PRO A 500 5.79 1.82 5.24
C PRO A 500 4.44 2.17 5.89
N GLY A 501 4.31 1.94 7.19
CA GLY A 501 3.08 2.18 7.95
C GLY A 501 1.95 1.15 7.75
N GLY A 502 2.17 0.09 6.95
CA GLY A 502 1.17 -0.95 6.67
C GLY A 502 0.34 -0.69 5.41
N CYS A 503 -0.81 -1.34 5.30
CA CYS A 503 -1.67 -1.27 4.11
C CYS A 503 -2.27 0.12 3.85
N VAL A 504 -2.40 0.97 4.87
CA VAL A 504 -2.80 2.38 4.72
C VAL A 504 -1.79 3.19 3.90
N GLY A 505 -0.49 2.80 3.88
CA GLY A 505 0.56 3.32 2.98
C GLY A 505 0.72 2.49 1.71
N GLY A 506 -0.26 1.68 1.35
CA GLY A 506 -0.19 0.70 0.27
C GLY A 506 -0.06 1.31 -1.12
N GLY A 507 0.63 0.59 -2.02
CA GLY A 507 0.87 1.01 -3.41
C GLY A 507 -0.38 1.21 -4.28
N GLY A 508 -1.56 0.77 -3.81
CA GLY A 508 -2.86 0.96 -4.46
C GLY A 508 -3.69 2.15 -3.92
N GLN A 509 -3.22 2.82 -2.85
CA GLN A 509 -3.89 3.97 -2.24
C GLN A 509 -3.80 5.24 -3.10
N PRO A 510 -4.66 6.26 -2.88
CA PRO A 510 -4.55 7.56 -3.51
C PRO A 510 -3.14 8.18 -3.40
N ILE A 511 -2.76 8.98 -4.38
CA ILE A 511 -1.41 9.57 -4.48
C ILE A 511 -1.44 11.03 -4.02
N HIS A 512 -0.61 11.37 -3.04
CA HIS A 512 -0.52 12.71 -2.42
C HIS A 512 0.83 13.41 -2.66
N ASP A 513 1.44 13.21 -3.83
CA ASP A 513 2.66 13.86 -4.33
C ASP A 513 3.79 14.08 -3.30
N GLY A 514 4.18 13.00 -2.63
CA GLY A 514 5.30 13.00 -1.68
C GLY A 514 4.93 13.39 -0.24
N GLU A 515 3.63 13.42 0.06
CA GLU A 515 3.11 13.49 1.41
C GLU A 515 2.83 12.06 1.92
N GLU A 516 3.53 11.67 2.97
CA GLU A 516 3.29 10.38 3.64
C GLU A 516 2.11 10.53 4.61
N ARG A 517 1.06 9.73 4.43
CA ARG A 517 -0.19 9.82 5.21
C ARG A 517 -0.50 8.57 6.02
N ALA A 518 0.43 7.63 6.09
CA ALA A 518 0.22 6.36 6.78
C ALA A 518 -0.16 6.54 8.26
N ASP A 519 0.46 7.50 8.96
CA ASP A 519 0.13 7.83 10.36
C ASP A 519 -1.33 8.30 10.51
N VAL A 520 -1.74 9.25 9.67
CA VAL A 520 -3.10 9.83 9.73
C VAL A 520 -4.14 8.77 9.41
N LEU A 521 -3.90 7.97 8.37
CA LEU A 521 -4.85 6.94 7.94
C LEU A 521 -4.87 5.75 8.91
N GLY A 522 -3.74 5.37 9.50
CA GLY A 522 -3.65 4.34 10.54
C GLY A 522 -4.42 4.73 11.80
N ASN A 523 -4.29 5.99 12.24
CA ASN A 523 -5.04 6.51 13.39
C ASN A 523 -6.55 6.48 13.16
N LYS A 524 -7.03 6.66 11.91
CA LYS A 524 -8.46 6.48 11.59
C LYS A 524 -8.91 5.03 11.84
N LEU A 525 -8.11 4.02 11.47
CA LEU A 525 -8.44 2.61 11.71
C LEU A 525 -8.46 2.29 13.20
N TYR A 526 -7.49 2.79 13.96
CA TYR A 526 -7.48 2.61 15.42
C TYR A 526 -8.66 3.29 16.12
N ALA A 527 -9.08 4.45 15.64
CA ALA A 527 -10.29 5.11 16.13
C ALA A 527 -11.57 4.30 15.82
N ILE A 528 -11.64 3.66 14.64
CA ILE A 528 -12.75 2.77 14.29
C ILE A 528 -12.76 1.55 15.24
N ASP A 529 -11.61 0.89 15.49
CA ASP A 529 -11.50 -0.21 16.44
C ASP A 529 -11.99 0.17 17.84
N SER A 530 -11.50 1.31 18.36
CA SER A 530 -11.85 1.77 19.72
C SER A 530 -13.35 2.08 19.87
N ASN A 531 -14.04 2.45 18.79
CA ASN A 531 -15.47 2.75 18.81
C ASN A 531 -16.37 1.56 18.46
N ARG A 532 -15.78 0.40 18.06
CA ARG A 532 -16.59 -0.80 17.78
C ARG A 532 -17.00 -1.51 19.08
N PRO A 533 -18.23 -1.98 19.18
CA PRO A 533 -18.69 -2.75 20.34
C PRO A 533 -18.00 -4.10 20.46
N MET A 534 -17.52 -4.64 19.35
CA MET A 534 -16.84 -5.93 19.24
C MET A 534 -15.42 -5.70 18.69
N ARG A 535 -14.41 -5.95 19.53
CA ARG A 535 -13.02 -5.63 19.24
C ARG A 535 -12.12 -6.85 19.01
N GLN A 536 -12.52 -8.04 19.41
CA GLN A 536 -11.74 -9.26 19.35
C GLN A 536 -12.32 -10.24 18.33
N SER A 537 -11.44 -10.86 17.52
CA SER A 537 -11.83 -11.77 16.44
C SER A 537 -12.57 -13.01 16.95
N HIS A 538 -12.17 -13.58 18.09
CA HIS A 538 -12.80 -14.75 18.70
C HIS A 538 -14.23 -14.48 19.23
N ASN A 539 -14.61 -13.21 19.37
CA ASN A 539 -15.98 -12.82 19.79
C ASN A 539 -16.91 -12.56 18.61
N ASN A 540 -16.45 -12.70 17.36
CA ASN A 540 -17.27 -12.53 16.18
C ASN A 540 -18.25 -13.71 16.03
N PRO A 541 -19.58 -13.51 16.19
CA PRO A 541 -20.55 -14.60 16.13
C PRO A 541 -20.61 -15.27 14.74
N ASP A 542 -20.44 -14.49 13.66
CA ASP A 542 -20.44 -15.05 12.31
C ASP A 542 -19.19 -15.92 12.05
N VAL A 543 -18.08 -15.63 12.72
CA VAL A 543 -16.88 -16.47 12.69
C VAL A 543 -17.07 -17.72 13.53
N GLN A 544 -17.69 -17.62 14.69
CA GLN A 544 -18.05 -18.79 15.52
C GLN A 544 -18.99 -19.72 14.75
N GLU A 545 -20.07 -19.19 14.14
CA GLU A 545 -20.99 -19.95 13.28
C GLU A 545 -20.25 -20.63 12.11
N LEU A 546 -19.27 -19.95 11.49
CA LEU A 546 -18.47 -20.55 10.41
C LEU A 546 -17.73 -21.80 10.86
N TYR A 547 -17.13 -21.78 12.06
CA TYR A 547 -16.44 -22.94 12.59
C TYR A 547 -17.42 -24.03 13.01
N GLU A 548 -18.48 -23.71 13.70
CA GLU A 548 -19.50 -24.68 14.14
C GLU A 548 -20.18 -25.38 12.96
N ASP A 549 -20.58 -24.62 11.94
CA ASP A 549 -21.35 -25.14 10.82
C ASP A 549 -20.50 -25.75 9.70
N PHE A 550 -19.25 -25.30 9.54
CA PHE A 550 -18.50 -25.59 8.31
C PHE A 550 -17.05 -26.01 8.51
N LEU A 551 -16.28 -25.30 9.30
CA LEU A 551 -14.83 -25.55 9.47
C LEU A 551 -14.48 -26.44 10.68
N GLU A 552 -15.42 -26.72 11.57
CA GLU A 552 -15.29 -27.45 12.83
C GLU A 552 -14.50 -26.68 13.89
N LYS A 553 -13.22 -26.41 13.67
CA LYS A 553 -12.33 -25.65 14.55
C LYS A 553 -11.14 -25.08 13.75
N PRO A 554 -10.41 -24.11 14.31
CA PRO A 554 -9.14 -23.68 13.73
C PRO A 554 -8.16 -24.87 13.56
N LEU A 555 -7.37 -24.83 12.48
CA LEU A 555 -6.42 -25.87 12.07
C LEU A 555 -7.07 -27.26 11.89
N SER A 556 -8.37 -27.33 11.59
CA SER A 556 -9.00 -28.59 11.18
C SER A 556 -8.54 -28.96 9.77
N GLU A 557 -8.70 -30.24 9.38
CA GLU A 557 -8.35 -30.69 8.02
C GLU A 557 -9.02 -29.84 6.93
N LYS A 558 -10.26 -29.43 7.15
CA LYS A 558 -11.01 -28.58 6.22
C LYS A 558 -10.53 -27.14 6.21
N ALA A 559 -10.18 -26.58 7.38
CA ALA A 559 -9.56 -25.27 7.48
C ALA A 559 -8.19 -25.26 6.77
N GLU A 560 -7.36 -26.25 6.99
CA GLU A 560 -6.07 -26.44 6.31
C GLU A 560 -6.22 -26.47 4.79
N GLN A 561 -7.17 -27.22 4.25
CA GLN A 561 -7.41 -27.31 2.80
C GLN A 561 -7.87 -26.00 2.17
N LEU A 562 -8.69 -25.23 2.88
CA LEU A 562 -9.32 -24.01 2.34
C LEU A 562 -8.52 -22.74 2.64
N LEU A 563 -7.98 -22.63 3.85
CA LEU A 563 -7.50 -21.37 4.41
C LEU A 563 -5.96 -21.29 4.52
N HIS A 564 -5.25 -22.40 4.27
CA HIS A 564 -3.80 -22.45 4.36
C HIS A 564 -3.14 -22.65 2.99
N SER A 565 -1.85 -22.34 2.91
CA SER A 565 -1.02 -22.58 1.74
C SER A 565 0.37 -23.05 2.16
N ASP A 566 0.99 -23.88 1.30
CA ASP A 566 2.33 -24.41 1.53
C ASP A 566 3.37 -23.55 0.78
N HIS A 567 3.90 -22.55 1.45
CA HIS A 567 4.88 -21.64 0.88
C HIS A 567 6.17 -22.35 0.41
N VAL A 568 6.56 -23.47 1.02
CA VAL A 568 7.73 -24.25 0.62
C VAL A 568 7.50 -24.92 -0.73
N LYS A 569 6.31 -25.49 -0.93
CA LYS A 569 5.94 -26.05 -2.24
C LYS A 569 5.82 -24.95 -3.30
N GLU A 570 5.19 -23.82 -2.97
CA GLU A 570 5.08 -22.68 -3.89
C GLU A 570 6.46 -22.17 -4.32
N HIS A 571 7.40 -22.05 -3.39
CA HIS A 571 8.77 -21.64 -3.71
C HIS A 571 9.45 -22.54 -4.73
N ASN A 572 9.23 -23.85 -4.65
CA ASN A 572 9.80 -24.83 -5.57
C ASN A 572 9.20 -24.79 -6.98
N TYR A 573 8.07 -24.11 -7.17
CA TYR A 573 7.39 -23.94 -8.47
C TYR A 573 7.53 -22.52 -9.08
N MET A 574 8.19 -21.58 -8.37
CA MET A 574 8.51 -20.23 -8.87
C MET A 574 9.89 -20.20 -9.53
#